data_72b090f75bb075dab68668290a3680f4
#
_entry.id   72b090f75bb075dab68668290a3680f4
#
_cell.length_a   1.000
_cell.length_b   1.000
_cell.length_c   1.000
_cell.angle_alpha   90.00
_cell.angle_beta   90.00
_cell.angle_gamma   90.00
#
_symmetry.space_group_name_H-M   'P 1'
#
loop_
_entity.id
_entity.type
_entity.pdbx_description
1 polymer ?
#
loop_
_entity_poly.entity_id
_entity_poly.type
_entity_poly.pdbx_seq_one_letter_code
_entity_poly.pdbx_strand_id
1 'polypeptide(L)'
;MRNFVIEPLHKPSMEECRLRIDNLTKPLYSLARLEGMTERMAGILKEEKPNHLRHAVVIVGADIAVDGPQNQTHGVESLKAMERLASGHSATHGAAKKIGADVFLVDAGLELDTSHIEGVLQHKLAKGSKFFRMHAALTPDMVEQGLDVGFALVDELSEMGYQTIGIGTVGERSLLSALAVTAGITGYPMAELLAENNCTLSIQEKAKQLTASLAEHDLPSQDGVHVLATVGSPDVVVLTGLILGAASHRMAVVFDTAETGAAVLAAKCINEAVMDYVFPSVHMGEPVQKAQMKYLGIKPHLFYGFEMDEALGSTMGLSVLDAGMHMLNDMKTFGEASVNVAVDGPGSERQDGR
;
A
#
# COMPACT_ATOMS: atom_id res chain seq x y z
N MET A 1 -18.31 11.42 -3.93
CA MET A 1 -16.82 11.46 -3.87
C MET A 1 -16.35 12.90 -3.96
N ARG A 2 -15.46 13.34 -3.07
CA ARG A 2 -14.93 14.73 -3.05
C ARG A 2 -14.07 15.03 -4.29
N ASN A 3 -13.99 16.31 -4.65
CA ASN A 3 -13.08 16.75 -5.71
C ASN A 3 -11.64 16.76 -5.19
N PHE A 4 -10.72 16.17 -5.94
CA PHE A 4 -9.29 16.17 -5.65
C PHE A 4 -8.48 16.26 -6.94
N VAL A 5 -7.25 16.70 -6.82
CA VAL A 5 -6.29 16.79 -7.93
C VAL A 5 -5.00 16.11 -7.51
N ILE A 6 -4.50 15.22 -8.33
CA ILE A 6 -3.17 14.63 -8.17
C ILE A 6 -2.24 15.34 -9.13
N GLU A 7 -1.29 16.09 -8.59
CA GLU A 7 -0.30 16.78 -9.40
C GLU A 7 0.77 15.80 -9.92
N PRO A 8 1.33 16.03 -11.10
CA PRO A 8 2.47 15.24 -11.56
C PRO A 8 3.70 15.49 -10.68
N LEU A 9 4.65 14.56 -10.73
CA LEU A 9 5.94 14.71 -10.04
C LEU A 9 6.67 15.97 -10.50
N HIS A 10 7.37 16.65 -9.59
CA HIS A 10 8.12 17.84 -9.89
C HIS A 10 9.45 17.50 -10.58
N LYS A 11 9.46 17.53 -11.90
CA LYS A 11 10.61 17.16 -12.73
C LYS A 11 11.89 17.93 -12.41
N PRO A 12 11.88 19.26 -12.19
CA PRO A 12 13.11 19.97 -11.85
C PRO A 12 13.81 19.41 -10.59
N SER A 13 13.04 19.15 -9.51
CA SER A 13 13.61 18.55 -8.30
C SER A 13 14.16 17.15 -8.55
N MET A 14 13.52 16.36 -9.41
CA MET A 14 14.02 15.04 -9.80
C MET A 14 15.35 15.14 -10.55
N GLU A 15 15.45 16.05 -11.50
CA GLU A 15 16.66 16.27 -12.30
C GLU A 15 17.84 16.70 -11.43
N GLU A 16 17.66 17.67 -10.54
CA GLU A 16 18.71 18.11 -9.60
C GLU A 16 19.09 17.01 -8.61
N CYS A 17 18.12 16.29 -8.07
CA CYS A 17 18.38 15.11 -7.23
C CYS A 17 19.18 14.05 -7.99
N ARG A 18 18.82 13.77 -9.24
CA ARG A 18 19.53 12.84 -10.10
C ARG A 18 20.98 13.26 -10.35
N LEU A 19 21.21 14.53 -10.66
CA LEU A 19 22.56 15.08 -10.82
C LEU A 19 23.41 14.85 -9.56
N ARG A 20 22.83 15.09 -8.36
CA ARG A 20 23.54 14.81 -7.12
C ARG A 20 23.85 13.33 -6.93
N ILE A 21 22.86 12.44 -7.15
CA ILE A 21 23.02 10.98 -7.03
C ILE A 21 24.12 10.48 -7.95
N ASP A 22 24.21 10.97 -9.17
CA ASP A 22 25.22 10.60 -10.15
C ASP A 22 26.61 11.10 -9.77
N ASN A 23 26.71 12.17 -9.00
CA ASN A 23 27.96 12.74 -8.50
C ASN A 23 28.40 12.19 -7.13
N LEU A 24 27.63 11.33 -6.47
CA LEU A 24 28.08 10.67 -5.24
C LEU A 24 29.28 9.75 -5.50
N THR A 25 30.14 9.58 -4.47
CA THR A 25 31.36 8.75 -4.56
C THR A 25 31.04 7.26 -4.67
N LYS A 26 30.42 6.87 -5.77
CA LYS A 26 30.01 5.50 -6.13
C LYS A 26 30.03 5.30 -7.64
N PRO A 27 30.07 4.07 -8.16
CA PRO A 27 29.83 3.82 -9.57
C PRO A 27 28.43 4.28 -10.00
N LEU A 28 28.28 4.70 -11.24
CA LEU A 28 26.97 5.04 -11.81
C LEU A 28 26.02 3.84 -11.69
N TYR A 29 24.76 4.13 -11.31
CA TYR A 29 23.68 3.13 -11.19
C TYR A 29 23.94 1.98 -10.21
N SER A 30 25.01 2.05 -9.40
CA SER A 30 25.40 0.94 -8.51
C SER A 30 24.41 0.66 -7.39
N LEU A 31 23.54 1.61 -7.02
CA LEU A 31 22.50 1.46 -6.01
C LEU A 31 21.13 1.17 -6.66
N ALA A 32 21.11 0.98 -7.98
CA ALA A 32 19.97 0.49 -8.74
C ALA A 32 18.64 1.20 -8.38
N ARG A 33 17.66 0.44 -7.88
CA ARG A 33 16.31 0.98 -7.58
C ARG A 33 16.29 2.00 -6.46
N LEU A 34 17.23 1.94 -5.52
CA LEU A 34 17.31 2.92 -4.44
C LEU A 34 17.47 4.34 -4.98
N GLU A 35 18.29 4.50 -6.03
CA GLU A 35 18.49 5.78 -6.72
C GLU A 35 17.18 6.32 -7.31
N GLY A 36 16.46 5.48 -8.05
CA GLY A 36 15.18 5.87 -8.65
C GLY A 36 14.08 6.14 -7.63
N MET A 37 14.06 5.44 -6.49
CA MET A 37 13.14 5.72 -5.38
C MET A 37 13.45 7.08 -4.76
N THR A 38 14.72 7.39 -4.53
CA THR A 38 15.18 8.67 -3.98
C THR A 38 14.84 9.83 -4.92
N GLU A 39 15.12 9.70 -6.21
CA GLU A 39 14.75 10.67 -7.24
C GLU A 39 13.23 10.90 -7.27
N ARG A 40 12.43 9.83 -7.19
CA ARG A 40 10.97 9.93 -7.18
C ARG A 40 10.47 10.64 -5.91
N MET A 41 11.08 10.41 -4.74
CA MET A 41 10.78 11.15 -3.51
C MET A 41 11.07 12.65 -3.67
N ALA A 42 12.17 13.02 -4.32
CA ALA A 42 12.46 14.43 -4.64
C ALA A 42 11.34 15.06 -5.48
N GLY A 43 10.82 14.33 -6.47
CA GLY A 43 9.69 14.75 -7.28
C GLY A 43 8.37 14.85 -6.51
N ILE A 44 8.11 13.92 -5.58
CA ILE A 44 6.93 13.93 -4.72
C ILE A 44 6.96 15.15 -3.79
N LEU A 45 8.07 15.38 -3.10
CA LEU A 45 8.21 16.43 -2.09
C LEU A 45 8.49 17.82 -2.67
N LYS A 46 8.79 17.93 -3.98
CA LYS A 46 9.26 19.16 -4.64
C LYS A 46 10.57 19.69 -4.02
N GLU A 47 11.42 18.80 -3.55
CA GLU A 47 12.70 19.10 -2.94
C GLU A 47 13.82 18.46 -3.74
N GLU A 48 14.88 19.20 -4.06
CA GLU A 48 16.06 18.70 -4.79
C GLU A 48 16.87 17.71 -3.95
N LYS A 49 16.89 17.92 -2.66
CA LYS A 49 17.61 17.13 -1.66
C LYS A 49 16.73 16.88 -0.44
N PRO A 50 15.66 16.05 -0.58
CA PRO A 50 14.82 15.73 0.56
C PRO A 50 15.65 15.09 1.68
N ASN A 51 15.31 15.44 2.92
CA ASN A 51 16.05 15.02 4.09
C ASN A 51 15.22 14.00 4.90
N HIS A 52 15.15 14.16 6.20
CA HIS A 52 14.41 13.25 7.07
C HIS A 52 12.94 13.18 6.70
N LEU A 53 12.44 11.95 6.53
CA LEU A 53 11.03 11.69 6.27
C LEU A 53 10.30 11.44 7.59
N ARG A 54 9.12 12.01 7.74
CA ARG A 54 8.22 11.66 8.82
C ARG A 54 7.24 10.60 8.33
N HIS A 55 7.25 9.45 9.00
CA HIS A 55 6.52 8.25 8.59
C HIS A 55 5.29 8.02 9.45
N ALA A 56 4.16 7.71 8.82
CA ALA A 56 2.99 7.10 9.44
C ALA A 56 2.83 5.66 8.97
N VAL A 57 2.25 4.81 9.80
CA VAL A 57 1.79 3.47 9.44
C VAL A 57 0.30 3.41 9.76
N VAL A 58 -0.54 3.14 8.76
CA VAL A 58 -1.99 3.06 8.92
C VAL A 58 -2.44 1.62 8.69
N ILE A 59 -3.05 1.01 9.70
CA ILE A 59 -3.59 -0.34 9.64
C ILE A 59 -5.12 -0.26 9.73
N VAL A 60 -5.80 -0.74 8.70
CA VAL A 60 -7.26 -0.69 8.61
C VAL A 60 -7.85 -2.07 8.84
N GLY A 61 -8.79 -2.17 9.77
CA GLY A 61 -9.46 -3.41 10.14
C GLY A 61 -10.80 -3.60 9.48
N ALA A 62 -11.01 -4.76 8.84
CA ALA A 62 -12.34 -5.21 8.41
C ALA A 62 -12.40 -6.72 8.28
N ASP A 63 -13.54 -7.32 8.66
CA ASP A 63 -13.83 -8.73 8.48
C ASP A 63 -14.71 -8.96 7.27
N ILE A 64 -14.53 -10.09 6.59
CA ILE A 64 -15.40 -10.49 5.51
C ILE A 64 -16.39 -11.54 6.02
N ALA A 65 -17.68 -11.17 6.03
CA ALA A 65 -18.75 -12.10 6.35
C ALA A 65 -18.84 -13.20 5.29
N VAL A 66 -19.24 -14.39 5.72
CA VAL A 66 -19.48 -15.54 4.85
C VAL A 66 -20.94 -15.88 4.86
N ASP A 67 -21.51 -16.19 3.69
CA ASP A 67 -22.86 -16.73 3.62
C ASP A 67 -22.93 -18.07 4.38
N GLY A 68 -23.78 -18.12 5.35
CA GLY A 68 -24.02 -19.29 6.20
C GLY A 68 -24.32 -18.89 7.63
N PRO A 69 -24.71 -19.84 8.49
CA PRO A 69 -24.86 -19.55 9.92
C PRO A 69 -23.51 -19.05 10.44
N GLN A 70 -23.49 -17.80 10.91
CA GLN A 70 -22.30 -17.19 11.50
C GLN A 70 -21.87 -18.06 12.67
N ASN A 71 -20.65 -18.59 12.57
CA ASN A 71 -20.02 -19.23 13.72
C ASN A 71 -19.82 -18.15 14.79
N GLN A 72 -20.11 -18.45 16.04
CA GLN A 72 -19.92 -17.55 17.19
C GLN A 72 -18.47 -17.06 17.40
N THR A 73 -17.54 -17.56 16.61
CA THR A 73 -16.11 -17.22 16.66
C THR A 73 -15.67 -16.28 15.54
N HIS A 74 -16.58 -15.83 14.67
CA HIS A 74 -16.22 -14.92 13.56
C HIS A 74 -15.80 -13.55 14.10
N GLY A 75 -14.67 -13.02 13.63
CA GLY A 75 -14.10 -11.75 14.07
C GLY A 75 -13.31 -11.79 15.37
N VAL A 76 -13.22 -12.95 16.06
CA VAL A 76 -12.50 -13.07 17.35
C VAL A 76 -11.00 -12.89 17.15
N GLU A 77 -10.43 -13.48 16.12
CA GLU A 77 -8.98 -13.35 15.87
C GLU A 77 -8.62 -11.94 15.38
N SER A 78 -9.50 -11.31 14.60
CA SER A 78 -9.32 -9.90 14.19
C SER A 78 -9.38 -8.95 15.39
N LEU A 79 -10.32 -9.18 16.33
CA LEU A 79 -10.41 -8.41 17.57
C LEU A 79 -9.12 -8.52 18.38
N LYS A 80 -8.63 -9.77 18.61
CA LYS A 80 -7.37 -10.01 19.32
C LYS A 80 -6.17 -9.38 18.63
N ALA A 81 -6.14 -9.42 17.29
CA ALA A 81 -5.08 -8.78 16.52
C ALA A 81 -5.12 -7.26 16.69
N MET A 82 -6.30 -6.64 16.66
CA MET A 82 -6.48 -5.22 16.92
C MET A 82 -6.07 -4.84 18.35
N GLU A 83 -6.46 -5.61 19.36
CA GLU A 83 -6.04 -5.42 20.75
C GLU A 83 -4.51 -5.52 20.91
N ARG A 84 -3.88 -6.52 20.27
CA ARG A 84 -2.42 -6.68 20.27
C ARG A 84 -1.73 -5.48 19.60
N LEU A 85 -2.24 -5.01 18.46
CA LEU A 85 -1.74 -3.82 17.78
C LEU A 85 -1.90 -2.58 18.67
N ALA A 86 -3.06 -2.36 19.26
CA ALA A 86 -3.31 -1.23 20.15
C ALA A 86 -2.40 -1.23 21.40
N SER A 87 -1.99 -2.42 21.86
CA SER A 87 -1.03 -2.52 22.97
C SER A 87 0.40 -2.09 22.62
N GLY A 88 0.72 -1.83 21.35
CA GLY A 88 2.05 -1.44 20.90
C GLY A 88 3.08 -2.59 20.86
N HIS A 89 2.65 -3.84 21.01
CA HIS A 89 3.54 -5.00 21.11
C HIS A 89 3.45 -5.94 19.89
N SER A 90 3.43 -5.38 18.68
CA SER A 90 3.47 -6.15 17.44
C SER A 90 4.84 -6.06 16.74
N ALA A 91 5.07 -6.93 15.75
CA ALA A 91 6.25 -6.86 14.90
C ALA A 91 6.33 -5.52 14.15
N THR A 92 5.19 -5.02 13.69
CA THR A 92 5.06 -3.72 13.02
C THR A 92 5.49 -2.56 13.93
N HIS A 93 5.09 -2.57 15.21
CA HIS A 93 5.56 -1.56 16.17
C HIS A 93 7.06 -1.62 16.41
N GLY A 94 7.64 -2.83 16.44
CA GLY A 94 9.09 -2.99 16.52
C GLY A 94 9.82 -2.38 15.32
N ALA A 95 9.31 -2.61 14.12
CA ALA A 95 9.84 -2.03 12.89
C ALA A 95 9.61 -0.50 12.83
N ALA A 96 8.40 -0.04 13.17
CA ALA A 96 8.02 1.37 13.19
C ALA A 96 8.90 2.19 14.15
N LYS A 97 9.14 1.68 15.36
CA LYS A 97 10.03 2.31 16.35
C LYS A 97 11.45 2.52 15.80
N LYS A 98 11.95 1.62 14.96
CA LYS A 98 13.30 1.73 14.37
C LYS A 98 13.45 2.94 13.48
N ILE A 99 12.40 3.35 12.77
CA ILE A 99 12.39 4.46 11.82
C ILE A 99 11.63 5.68 12.35
N GLY A 100 11.21 5.68 13.62
CA GLY A 100 10.46 6.79 14.20
C GLY A 100 9.07 6.98 13.58
N ALA A 101 8.46 5.90 13.07
CA ALA A 101 7.11 5.95 12.53
C ALA A 101 6.05 5.82 13.62
N ASP A 102 4.97 6.58 13.50
CA ASP A 102 3.78 6.45 14.33
C ASP A 102 2.77 5.49 13.69
N VAL A 103 2.11 4.67 14.52
CA VAL A 103 1.15 3.64 14.06
C VAL A 103 -0.27 4.08 14.41
N PHE A 104 -1.13 4.11 13.39
CA PHE A 104 -2.54 4.47 13.48
C PHE A 104 -3.40 3.26 13.16
N LEU A 105 -4.39 2.98 14.01
CA LEU A 105 -5.30 1.85 13.87
C LEU A 105 -6.70 2.36 13.56
N VAL A 106 -7.34 1.77 12.56
CA VAL A 106 -8.66 2.18 12.09
C VAL A 106 -9.58 0.97 12.03
N ASP A 107 -10.71 1.00 12.69
CA ASP A 107 -11.78 0.03 12.49
C ASP A 107 -12.75 0.56 11.43
N ALA A 108 -12.66 -0.03 10.22
CA ALA A 108 -13.54 0.27 9.11
C ALA A 108 -14.69 -0.75 8.96
N GLY A 109 -14.54 -1.94 9.56
CA GLY A 109 -15.55 -2.97 9.36
C GLY A 109 -15.29 -4.28 10.09
N LEU A 110 -14.68 -4.27 11.26
CA LEU A 110 -14.57 -5.48 12.10
C LEU A 110 -15.97 -5.92 12.58
N GLU A 111 -16.20 -7.22 12.65
CA GLU A 111 -17.47 -7.81 13.07
C GLU A 111 -17.79 -7.48 14.55
N LEU A 112 -16.78 -7.62 15.40
CA LEU A 112 -16.88 -7.36 16.82
C LEU A 112 -16.66 -5.87 17.14
N ASP A 113 -17.13 -5.47 18.31
CA ASP A 113 -17.00 -4.10 18.80
C ASP A 113 -15.57 -3.81 19.30
N THR A 114 -14.96 -2.78 18.75
CA THR A 114 -13.62 -2.30 19.11
C THR A 114 -13.65 -0.95 19.83
N SER A 115 -14.81 -0.40 20.12
CA SER A 115 -14.97 0.93 20.74
C SER A 115 -14.32 1.06 22.12
N HIS A 116 -14.10 -0.08 22.78
CA HIS A 116 -13.41 -0.17 24.08
C HIS A 116 -11.88 -0.19 23.98
N ILE A 117 -11.32 -0.30 22.77
CA ILE A 117 -9.87 -0.36 22.54
C ILE A 117 -9.35 1.06 22.35
N GLU A 118 -8.56 1.54 23.30
CA GLU A 118 -7.94 2.86 23.22
C GLU A 118 -6.98 2.95 22.03
N GLY A 119 -7.02 4.07 21.31
CA GLY A 119 -6.15 4.31 20.15
C GLY A 119 -6.66 3.74 18.82
N VAL A 120 -7.84 3.08 18.80
CA VAL A 120 -8.49 2.64 17.57
C VAL A 120 -9.49 3.67 17.10
N LEU A 121 -9.26 4.24 15.91
CA LEU A 121 -10.16 5.18 15.26
C LEU A 121 -11.40 4.45 14.74
N GLN A 122 -12.57 4.94 15.13
CA GLN A 122 -13.86 4.30 14.85
C GLN A 122 -14.47 4.87 13.56
N HIS A 123 -14.28 4.19 12.43
CA HIS A 123 -14.82 4.56 11.12
C HIS A 123 -15.58 3.40 10.47
N LYS A 124 -16.31 2.65 11.29
CA LYS A 124 -17.02 1.43 10.88
C LYS A 124 -18.11 1.73 9.85
N LEU A 125 -17.90 1.27 8.61
CA LEU A 125 -18.85 1.35 7.50
C LEU A 125 -19.91 0.23 7.60
N ALA A 126 -19.47 -0.94 8.05
CA ALA A 126 -20.32 -2.12 8.25
C ALA A 126 -19.76 -2.98 9.38
N LYS A 127 -20.57 -3.92 9.88
CA LYS A 127 -20.11 -5.02 10.73
C LYS A 127 -19.78 -6.21 9.84
N GLY A 128 -18.54 -6.28 9.40
CA GLY A 128 -18.12 -7.17 8.33
C GLY A 128 -18.70 -6.78 6.96
N SER A 129 -17.99 -7.08 5.87
CA SER A 129 -18.60 -6.98 4.54
C SER A 129 -19.51 -8.18 4.30
N LYS A 130 -20.59 -7.99 3.54
CA LYS A 130 -21.41 -9.12 3.09
C LYS A 130 -20.63 -9.90 2.02
N PHE A 131 -20.73 -11.20 2.07
CA PHE A 131 -20.21 -12.01 1.00
C PHE A 131 -21.07 -11.81 -0.26
N PHE A 132 -20.44 -11.41 -1.35
CA PHE A 132 -21.07 -10.91 -2.57
C PHE A 132 -21.59 -12.02 -3.52
N ARG A 133 -22.08 -13.13 -2.99
CA ARG A 133 -22.64 -14.20 -3.83
C ARG A 133 -23.98 -13.83 -4.48
N MET A 134 -24.81 -13.08 -3.80
CA MET A 134 -26.17 -12.74 -4.27
C MET A 134 -26.43 -11.23 -4.28
N HIS A 135 -25.56 -10.43 -3.69
CA HIS A 135 -25.74 -8.98 -3.56
C HIS A 135 -24.36 -8.32 -3.63
N ALA A 136 -24.33 -7.06 -4.00
CA ALA A 136 -23.12 -6.25 -3.88
C ALA A 136 -22.57 -6.29 -2.44
N ALA A 137 -21.25 -6.34 -2.29
CA ALA A 137 -20.56 -6.41 -0.99
C ALA A 137 -20.85 -5.17 -0.14
N LEU A 138 -20.91 -4.02 -0.78
CA LEU A 138 -21.11 -2.70 -0.18
C LEU A 138 -22.14 -1.92 -1.00
N THR A 139 -22.81 -0.95 -0.38
CA THR A 139 -23.62 0.01 -1.12
C THR A 139 -22.74 1.11 -1.72
N PRO A 140 -23.20 1.78 -2.80
CA PRO A 140 -22.46 2.94 -3.33
C PRO A 140 -22.18 4.01 -2.28
N ASP A 141 -23.14 4.29 -1.38
CA ASP A 141 -22.97 5.25 -0.29
C ASP A 141 -21.85 4.81 0.69
N MET A 142 -21.74 3.51 0.99
CA MET A 142 -20.66 2.98 1.85
C MET A 142 -19.30 3.13 1.18
N VAL A 143 -19.22 2.93 -0.14
CA VAL A 143 -17.99 3.15 -0.89
C VAL A 143 -17.60 4.63 -0.83
N GLU A 144 -18.54 5.53 -1.08
CA GLU A 144 -18.27 6.97 -1.00
C GLU A 144 -17.82 7.40 0.40
N GLN A 145 -18.52 6.95 1.45
CA GLN A 145 -18.13 7.20 2.83
C GLN A 145 -16.73 6.67 3.17
N GLY A 146 -16.41 5.45 2.74
CA GLY A 146 -15.10 4.86 3.02
C GLY A 146 -13.95 5.55 2.28
N LEU A 147 -14.18 5.98 1.03
CA LEU A 147 -13.23 6.82 0.32
C LEU A 147 -13.00 8.15 1.06
N ASP A 148 -14.08 8.80 1.53
CA ASP A 148 -14.01 10.06 2.26
C ASP A 148 -13.30 9.89 3.63
N VAL A 149 -13.46 8.76 4.32
CA VAL A 149 -12.68 8.41 5.53
C VAL A 149 -11.19 8.34 5.20
N GLY A 150 -10.82 7.66 4.10
CA GLY A 150 -9.42 7.57 3.66
C GLY A 150 -8.81 8.94 3.39
N PHE A 151 -9.55 9.83 2.72
CA PHE A 151 -9.12 11.22 2.50
C PHE A 151 -8.98 12.00 3.81
N ALA A 152 -9.95 11.89 4.74
CA ALA A 152 -9.91 12.59 6.03
C ALA A 152 -8.69 12.17 6.87
N LEU A 153 -8.36 10.88 6.90
CA LEU A 153 -7.15 10.39 7.56
C LEU A 153 -5.88 11.04 6.99
N VAL A 154 -5.82 11.20 5.67
CA VAL A 154 -4.67 11.84 5.03
C VAL A 154 -4.62 13.34 5.30
N ASP A 155 -5.77 14.04 5.31
CA ASP A 155 -5.82 15.45 5.67
C ASP A 155 -5.18 15.66 7.06
N GLU A 156 -5.57 14.87 8.06
CA GLU A 156 -5.00 14.93 9.42
C GLU A 156 -3.50 14.58 9.44
N LEU A 157 -3.09 13.50 8.76
CA LEU A 157 -1.68 13.11 8.68
C LEU A 157 -0.82 14.19 8.00
N SER A 158 -1.33 14.81 6.94
CA SER A 158 -0.66 15.90 6.24
C SER A 158 -0.50 17.14 7.14
N GLU A 159 -1.55 17.53 7.88
CA GLU A 159 -1.49 18.63 8.87
C GLU A 159 -0.49 18.34 9.99
N MET A 160 -0.35 17.08 10.39
CA MET A 160 0.66 16.63 11.36
C MET A 160 2.08 16.58 10.77
N GLY A 161 2.25 16.81 9.45
CA GLY A 161 3.53 16.88 8.77
C GLY A 161 4.12 15.52 8.36
N TYR A 162 3.33 14.46 8.28
CA TYR A 162 3.77 13.19 7.69
C TYR A 162 3.95 13.34 6.18
N GLN A 163 4.96 12.66 5.64
CA GLN A 163 5.33 12.72 4.21
C GLN A 163 5.19 11.35 3.54
N THR A 164 5.14 10.30 4.32
CA THR A 164 5.04 8.92 3.83
C THR A 164 4.10 8.10 4.71
N ILE A 165 3.38 7.17 4.09
CA ILE A 165 2.43 6.30 4.77
C ILE A 165 2.71 4.84 4.38
N GLY A 166 3.01 3.99 5.36
CA GLY A 166 2.95 2.54 5.20
C GLY A 166 1.53 2.06 5.47
N ILE A 167 0.96 1.25 4.59
CA ILE A 167 -0.41 0.76 4.74
C ILE A 167 -0.45 -0.74 4.99
N GLY A 168 -1.44 -1.19 5.75
CA GLY A 168 -1.71 -2.59 6.00
C GLY A 168 -3.15 -2.84 6.44
N THR A 169 -3.48 -4.11 6.59
CA THR A 169 -4.82 -4.56 6.95
C THR A 169 -4.78 -5.50 8.14
N VAL A 170 -5.91 -5.64 8.80
CA VAL A 170 -6.18 -6.70 9.79
C VAL A 170 -7.63 -7.14 9.63
N GLY A 171 -7.86 -8.45 9.50
CA GLY A 171 -9.21 -8.95 9.35
C GLY A 171 -9.25 -10.42 8.98
N GLU A 172 -10.34 -11.09 9.39
CA GLU A 172 -10.58 -12.45 8.97
C GLU A 172 -11.04 -12.49 7.50
N ARG A 173 -10.39 -13.32 6.69
CA ARG A 173 -10.70 -13.60 5.27
C ARG A 173 -10.49 -12.42 4.32
N SER A 174 -9.70 -11.43 4.69
CA SER A 174 -9.35 -10.27 3.85
C SER A 174 -8.82 -10.67 2.47
N LEU A 175 -8.06 -11.78 2.36
CA LEU A 175 -7.59 -12.32 1.08
C LEU A 175 -8.71 -12.58 0.07
N LEU A 176 -9.94 -12.92 0.52
CA LEU A 176 -11.06 -13.15 -0.41
C LEU A 176 -11.49 -11.86 -1.12
N SER A 177 -11.50 -10.74 -0.41
CA SER A 177 -11.75 -9.43 -1.02
C SER A 177 -10.62 -9.04 -1.98
N ALA A 178 -9.37 -9.24 -1.57
CA ALA A 178 -8.22 -8.97 -2.44
C ALA A 178 -8.26 -9.77 -3.74
N LEU A 179 -8.60 -11.07 -3.68
CA LEU A 179 -8.79 -11.92 -4.84
C LEU A 179 -9.90 -11.41 -5.75
N ALA A 180 -11.06 -11.07 -5.16
CA ALA A 180 -12.23 -10.64 -5.91
C ALA A 180 -12.01 -9.27 -6.59
N VAL A 181 -11.45 -8.30 -5.87
CA VAL A 181 -11.10 -6.99 -6.43
C VAL A 181 -10.05 -7.13 -7.51
N THR A 182 -9.01 -7.96 -7.29
CA THR A 182 -7.98 -8.21 -8.30
C THR A 182 -8.58 -8.81 -9.57
N ALA A 183 -9.38 -9.88 -9.46
CA ALA A 183 -10.04 -10.50 -10.59
C ALA A 183 -11.01 -9.53 -11.28
N GLY A 184 -11.77 -8.78 -10.48
CA GLY A 184 -12.76 -7.81 -10.95
C GLY A 184 -12.18 -6.63 -11.72
N ILE A 185 -10.93 -6.26 -11.47
CA ILE A 185 -10.22 -5.20 -12.20
C ILE A 185 -9.41 -5.78 -13.36
N THR A 186 -8.62 -6.82 -13.09
CA THR A 186 -7.60 -7.30 -14.03
C THR A 186 -8.13 -8.28 -15.06
N GLY A 187 -9.25 -8.94 -14.77
CA GLY A 187 -9.78 -10.05 -15.56
C GLY A 187 -8.94 -11.34 -15.49
N TYR A 188 -7.94 -11.41 -14.60
CA TYR A 188 -7.19 -12.65 -14.43
C TYR A 188 -8.09 -13.76 -13.88
N PRO A 189 -8.02 -14.97 -14.47
CA PRO A 189 -8.77 -16.11 -13.95
C PRO A 189 -8.42 -16.41 -12.49
N MET A 190 -9.41 -16.77 -11.70
CA MET A 190 -9.20 -17.08 -10.27
C MET A 190 -8.16 -18.20 -10.06
N ALA A 191 -8.06 -19.14 -11.00
CA ALA A 191 -7.07 -20.21 -10.96
C ALA A 191 -5.60 -19.69 -11.07
N GLU A 192 -5.39 -18.55 -11.72
CA GLU A 192 -4.06 -17.92 -11.80
C GLU A 192 -3.73 -17.11 -10.54
N LEU A 193 -4.75 -16.63 -9.83
CA LEU A 193 -4.62 -15.85 -8.60
C LEU A 193 -4.41 -16.73 -7.35
N LEU A 194 -4.76 -18.01 -7.45
CA LEU A 194 -4.63 -19.01 -6.39
C LEU A 194 -3.60 -20.06 -6.79
N ALA A 195 -2.50 -20.19 -6.05
CA ALA A 195 -1.62 -21.34 -6.20
C ALA A 195 -2.29 -22.61 -5.67
N GLU A 196 -2.29 -23.67 -6.47
CA GLU A 196 -2.85 -24.95 -6.05
C GLU A 196 -2.24 -25.52 -4.76
N ASN A 197 -1.02 -25.12 -4.43
CA ASN A 197 -0.24 -25.73 -3.36
C ASN A 197 -0.29 -25.03 -1.99
N ASN A 198 -0.84 -23.81 -1.90
CA ASN A 198 -0.82 -23.00 -0.66
C ASN A 198 -2.21 -22.63 -0.12
N CYS A 199 -3.29 -23.10 -0.75
CA CYS A 199 -4.64 -22.75 -0.32
C CYS A 199 -5.32 -23.95 0.33
N THR A 200 -5.94 -23.72 1.49
CA THR A 200 -6.82 -24.74 2.10
C THR A 200 -8.00 -25.06 1.18
N LEU A 201 -8.56 -26.26 1.27
CA LEU A 201 -9.76 -26.66 0.51
C LEU A 201 -10.89 -25.63 0.68
N SER A 202 -11.05 -25.05 1.84
CA SER A 202 -12.02 -24.00 2.15
C SER A 202 -11.82 -22.74 1.28
N ILE A 203 -10.57 -22.31 1.07
CA ILE A 203 -10.26 -21.15 0.20
C ILE A 203 -10.53 -21.50 -1.27
N GLN A 204 -10.18 -22.69 -1.70
CA GLN A 204 -10.46 -23.14 -3.08
C GLN A 204 -11.97 -23.22 -3.39
N GLU A 205 -12.78 -23.71 -2.45
CA GLU A 205 -14.23 -23.75 -2.63
C GLU A 205 -14.83 -22.34 -2.68
N LYS A 206 -14.37 -21.42 -1.83
CA LYS A 206 -14.79 -20.03 -1.86
C LYS A 206 -14.37 -19.32 -3.14
N ALA A 207 -13.17 -19.58 -3.64
CA ALA A 207 -12.70 -19.03 -4.90
C ALA A 207 -13.57 -19.46 -6.10
N LYS A 208 -14.09 -20.69 -6.11
CA LYS A 208 -15.07 -21.13 -7.13
C LYS A 208 -16.38 -20.35 -7.03
N GLN A 209 -16.83 -20.06 -5.79
CA GLN A 209 -18.01 -19.23 -5.57
C GLN A 209 -17.79 -17.79 -6.03
N LEU A 210 -16.58 -17.23 -5.75
CA LEU A 210 -16.18 -15.92 -6.24
C LEU A 210 -16.23 -15.81 -7.76
N THR A 211 -15.74 -16.81 -8.48
CA THR A 211 -15.76 -16.84 -9.95
C THR A 211 -17.19 -16.73 -10.49
N ALA A 212 -18.13 -17.46 -9.90
CA ALA A 212 -19.53 -17.38 -10.29
C ALA A 212 -20.11 -15.98 -10.01
N SER A 213 -19.81 -15.39 -8.85
CA SER A 213 -20.27 -14.05 -8.49
C SER A 213 -19.75 -12.96 -9.42
N LEU A 214 -18.46 -13.03 -9.80
CA LEU A 214 -17.88 -12.06 -10.75
C LEU A 214 -18.62 -12.05 -12.08
N ALA A 215 -18.98 -13.22 -12.60
CA ALA A 215 -19.72 -13.36 -13.85
C ALA A 215 -21.17 -12.79 -13.74
N GLU A 216 -21.80 -12.86 -12.59
CA GLU A 216 -23.15 -12.34 -12.35
C GLU A 216 -23.19 -10.80 -12.23
N HIS A 217 -22.03 -10.16 -12.05
CA HIS A 217 -21.92 -8.71 -11.74
C HIS A 217 -21.21 -7.88 -12.83
N ASP A 218 -21.17 -8.35 -14.06
CA ASP A 218 -20.49 -7.67 -15.17
C ASP A 218 -19.01 -7.30 -14.87
N LEU A 219 -18.30 -8.15 -14.16
CA LEU A 219 -16.87 -8.00 -13.93
C LEU A 219 -16.07 -8.92 -14.89
N PRO A 220 -14.91 -8.50 -15.40
CA PRO A 220 -14.08 -7.38 -14.94
C PRO A 220 -14.51 -6.00 -15.44
N SER A 221 -14.20 -4.95 -14.67
CA SER A 221 -14.51 -3.56 -14.98
C SER A 221 -13.32 -2.64 -14.66
N GLN A 222 -13.16 -1.58 -15.44
CA GLN A 222 -12.19 -0.50 -15.16
C GLN A 222 -12.80 0.61 -14.28
N ASP A 223 -14.06 0.53 -13.93
CA ASP A 223 -14.68 1.39 -12.93
C ASP A 223 -14.34 0.88 -11.52
N GLY A 224 -13.31 1.47 -10.91
CA GLY A 224 -12.85 1.08 -9.57
C GLY A 224 -13.92 1.23 -8.49
N VAL A 225 -14.79 2.23 -8.59
CA VAL A 225 -15.89 2.44 -7.62
C VAL A 225 -16.92 1.33 -7.77
N HIS A 226 -17.29 0.96 -9.00
CA HIS A 226 -18.19 -0.16 -9.27
C HIS A 226 -17.62 -1.48 -8.73
N VAL A 227 -16.33 -1.76 -8.97
CA VAL A 227 -15.68 -2.97 -8.46
C VAL A 227 -15.68 -2.99 -6.93
N LEU A 228 -15.34 -1.87 -6.28
CA LEU A 228 -15.34 -1.77 -4.83
C LEU A 228 -16.75 -1.97 -4.23
N ALA A 229 -17.78 -1.42 -4.85
CA ALA A 229 -19.16 -1.65 -4.40
C ALA A 229 -19.57 -3.12 -4.56
N THR A 230 -19.17 -3.75 -5.65
CA THR A 230 -19.60 -5.11 -5.99
C THR A 230 -18.88 -6.17 -5.15
N VAL A 231 -17.56 -6.10 -5.04
CA VAL A 231 -16.71 -7.15 -4.47
C VAL A 231 -15.65 -6.66 -3.47
N GLY A 232 -15.67 -5.39 -3.11
CA GLY A 232 -14.72 -4.82 -2.16
C GLY A 232 -15.07 -5.12 -0.70
N SER A 233 -14.24 -4.60 0.18
CA SER A 233 -14.41 -4.64 1.64
C SER A 233 -14.13 -3.26 2.24
N PRO A 234 -14.61 -2.97 3.46
CA PRO A 234 -14.46 -1.66 4.08
C PRO A 234 -12.99 -1.18 4.17
N ASP A 235 -12.06 -2.08 4.52
CA ASP A 235 -10.61 -1.80 4.58
C ASP A 235 -10.05 -1.42 3.20
N VAL A 236 -10.34 -2.19 2.16
CA VAL A 236 -9.88 -1.90 0.79
C VAL A 236 -10.43 -0.55 0.31
N VAL A 237 -11.69 -0.23 0.63
CA VAL A 237 -12.30 1.07 0.26
C VAL A 237 -11.62 2.23 0.99
N VAL A 238 -11.44 2.14 2.30
CA VAL A 238 -10.75 3.18 3.09
C VAL A 238 -9.31 3.36 2.62
N LEU A 239 -8.57 2.26 2.40
CA LEU A 239 -7.20 2.32 1.86
C LEU A 239 -7.16 2.91 0.45
N THR A 240 -8.15 2.65 -0.40
CA THR A 240 -8.26 3.28 -1.72
C THR A 240 -8.37 4.80 -1.59
N GLY A 241 -9.26 5.28 -0.70
CA GLY A 241 -9.41 6.71 -0.39
C GLY A 241 -8.13 7.32 0.18
N LEU A 242 -7.44 6.60 1.07
CA LEU A 242 -6.16 7.01 1.64
C LEU A 242 -5.08 7.16 0.55
N ILE A 243 -4.97 6.21 -0.40
CA ILE A 243 -4.00 6.28 -1.50
C ILE A 243 -4.27 7.49 -2.40
N LEU A 244 -5.53 7.73 -2.76
CA LEU A 244 -5.94 8.89 -3.55
C LEU A 244 -5.64 10.21 -2.81
N GLY A 245 -5.99 10.26 -1.53
CA GLY A 245 -5.71 11.39 -0.64
C GLY A 245 -4.21 11.65 -0.50
N ALA A 246 -3.41 10.62 -0.23
CA ALA A 246 -1.97 10.74 -0.10
C ALA A 246 -1.32 11.31 -1.37
N ALA A 247 -1.71 10.81 -2.54
CA ALA A 247 -1.23 11.33 -3.80
C ALA A 247 -1.62 12.81 -4.03
N SER A 248 -2.83 13.22 -3.62
CA SER A 248 -3.28 14.62 -3.72
C SER A 248 -2.54 15.56 -2.76
N HIS A 249 -2.07 15.05 -1.62
CA HIS A 249 -1.24 15.75 -0.64
C HIS A 249 0.28 15.57 -0.86
N ARG A 250 0.68 14.97 -1.97
CA ARG A 250 2.09 14.69 -2.30
C ARG A 250 2.81 13.86 -1.23
N MET A 251 2.10 12.87 -0.70
CA MET A 251 2.64 11.91 0.25
C MET A 251 2.88 10.57 -0.45
N ALA A 252 4.00 9.92 -0.14
CA ALA A 252 4.30 8.61 -0.67
C ALA A 252 3.59 7.51 0.12
N VAL A 253 3.03 6.52 -0.58
CA VAL A 253 2.39 5.35 0.04
C VAL A 253 3.22 4.09 -0.23
N VAL A 254 3.54 3.36 0.82
CA VAL A 254 4.21 2.06 0.74
C VAL A 254 3.22 0.95 1.07
N PHE A 255 3.14 -0.07 0.22
CA PHE A 255 2.22 -1.19 0.37
C PHE A 255 2.94 -2.54 0.21
N ASP A 256 2.37 -3.62 0.73
CA ASP A 256 3.07 -4.92 0.85
C ASP A 256 2.24 -6.14 0.45
N THR A 257 0.99 -6.26 0.87
CA THR A 257 0.17 -7.47 0.73
C THR A 257 -0.75 -7.46 -0.49
N ALA A 258 -1.45 -8.56 -0.71
CA ALA A 258 -2.49 -8.65 -1.73
C ALA A 258 -3.67 -7.73 -1.44
N GLU A 259 -4.02 -7.53 -0.17
CA GLU A 259 -5.10 -6.66 0.29
C GLU A 259 -4.80 -5.20 0.00
N THR A 260 -3.61 -4.74 0.38
CA THR A 260 -3.15 -3.37 0.09
C THR A 260 -2.93 -3.16 -1.41
N GLY A 261 -2.49 -4.20 -2.13
CA GLY A 261 -2.38 -4.20 -3.59
C GLY A 261 -3.73 -4.08 -4.30
N ALA A 262 -4.81 -4.67 -3.74
CA ALA A 262 -6.16 -4.49 -4.25
C ALA A 262 -6.64 -3.03 -4.14
N ALA A 263 -6.30 -2.36 -3.03
CA ALA A 263 -6.58 -0.93 -2.86
C ALA A 263 -5.81 -0.06 -3.87
N VAL A 264 -4.55 -0.40 -4.16
CA VAL A 264 -3.75 0.28 -5.21
C VAL A 264 -4.36 0.08 -6.59
N LEU A 265 -4.83 -1.14 -6.92
CA LEU A 265 -5.52 -1.41 -8.18
C LEU A 265 -6.78 -0.55 -8.33
N ALA A 266 -7.63 -0.50 -7.31
CA ALA A 266 -8.83 0.32 -7.30
C ALA A 266 -8.51 1.81 -7.41
N ALA A 267 -7.53 2.30 -6.66
CA ALA A 267 -7.08 3.69 -6.74
C ALA A 267 -6.57 4.06 -8.14
N LYS A 268 -5.79 3.17 -8.78
CA LYS A 268 -5.34 3.35 -10.17
C LYS A 268 -6.51 3.45 -11.14
N CYS A 269 -7.55 2.62 -11.00
CA CYS A 269 -8.73 2.70 -11.86
C CYS A 269 -9.48 4.03 -11.69
N ILE A 270 -9.49 4.60 -10.48
CA ILE A 270 -10.12 5.90 -10.21
C ILE A 270 -9.26 7.05 -10.76
N ASN A 271 -7.95 6.99 -10.52
CA ASN A 271 -7.00 7.99 -11.03
C ASN A 271 -5.60 7.36 -11.21
N GLU A 272 -5.17 7.18 -12.46
CA GLU A 272 -3.90 6.54 -12.78
C GLU A 272 -2.67 7.28 -12.22
N ALA A 273 -2.76 8.60 -11.99
CA ALA A 273 -1.66 9.40 -11.46
C ALA A 273 -1.21 8.97 -10.04
N VAL A 274 -2.00 8.17 -9.31
CA VAL A 274 -1.57 7.58 -8.02
C VAL A 274 -0.31 6.72 -8.16
N MET A 275 -0.06 6.17 -9.35
CA MET A 275 1.09 5.31 -9.60
C MET A 275 2.43 6.02 -9.42
N ASP A 276 2.45 7.33 -9.50
CA ASP A 276 3.63 8.16 -9.20
C ASP A 276 3.93 8.21 -7.70
N TYR A 277 2.98 7.87 -6.84
CA TYR A 277 3.04 8.05 -5.39
C TYR A 277 3.10 6.73 -4.60
N VAL A 278 2.91 5.56 -5.25
CA VAL A 278 2.89 4.26 -4.57
C VAL A 278 4.18 3.47 -4.76
N PHE A 279 4.66 2.84 -3.71
CA PHE A 279 5.89 2.05 -3.67
C PHE A 279 5.59 0.63 -3.18
N PRO A 280 5.79 -0.39 -4.02
CA PRO A 280 5.66 -1.78 -3.57
C PRO A 280 6.86 -2.15 -2.70
N SER A 281 6.62 -2.76 -1.55
CA SER A 281 7.65 -3.13 -0.61
C SER A 281 8.11 -4.58 -0.78
N VAL A 282 7.43 -5.51 -0.16
CA VAL A 282 7.84 -6.91 0.00
C VAL A 282 7.18 -7.81 -1.04
N HIS A 283 7.95 -8.79 -1.51
CA HIS A 283 7.42 -9.92 -2.27
C HIS A 283 6.90 -10.99 -1.31
N MET A 284 5.59 -11.15 -1.22
CA MET A 284 4.93 -12.10 -0.32
C MET A 284 4.88 -13.54 -0.86
N GLY A 285 5.23 -13.73 -2.13
CA GLY A 285 5.19 -15.04 -2.77
C GLY A 285 3.81 -15.50 -3.26
N GLU A 286 2.77 -14.78 -2.93
CA GLU A 286 1.39 -15.10 -3.31
C GLU A 286 1.14 -14.84 -4.80
N PRO A 287 0.45 -15.76 -5.52
CA PRO A 287 0.14 -15.57 -6.93
C PRO A 287 -0.68 -14.31 -7.21
N VAL A 288 -1.63 -13.97 -6.34
CA VAL A 288 -2.46 -12.77 -6.47
C VAL A 288 -1.62 -11.51 -6.42
N GLN A 289 -0.69 -11.38 -5.46
CA GLN A 289 0.23 -10.23 -5.41
C GLN A 289 1.10 -10.16 -6.67
N LYS A 290 1.61 -11.29 -7.15
CA LYS A 290 2.39 -11.36 -8.39
C LYS A 290 1.58 -10.88 -9.61
N ALA A 291 0.31 -11.26 -9.69
CA ALA A 291 -0.60 -10.81 -10.74
C ALA A 291 -0.86 -9.30 -10.65
N GLN A 292 -1.10 -8.78 -9.44
CA GLN A 292 -1.25 -7.34 -9.18
C GLN A 292 -0.01 -6.57 -9.63
N MET A 293 1.20 -6.98 -9.22
CA MET A 293 2.45 -6.32 -9.59
C MET A 293 2.68 -6.32 -11.11
N LYS A 294 2.33 -7.43 -11.78
CA LYS A 294 2.41 -7.54 -13.25
C LYS A 294 1.44 -6.57 -13.92
N TYR A 295 0.19 -6.48 -13.44
CA TYR A 295 -0.82 -5.57 -13.99
C TYR A 295 -0.45 -4.10 -13.74
N LEU A 296 0.06 -3.77 -12.56
CA LEU A 296 0.51 -2.43 -12.19
C LEU A 296 1.83 -2.03 -12.88
N GLY A 297 2.57 -2.98 -13.48
CA GLY A 297 3.86 -2.71 -14.10
C GLY A 297 4.99 -2.39 -13.13
N ILE A 298 4.87 -2.80 -11.88
CA ILE A 298 5.82 -2.51 -10.80
C ILE A 298 6.39 -3.80 -10.18
N LYS A 299 7.46 -3.66 -9.42
CA LYS A 299 8.12 -4.82 -8.77
C LYS A 299 8.47 -4.48 -7.32
N PRO A 300 8.20 -5.38 -6.36
CA PRO A 300 8.63 -5.23 -4.97
C PRO A 300 10.15 -5.12 -4.87
N HIS A 301 10.62 -4.52 -3.78
CA HIS A 301 12.04 -4.25 -3.56
C HIS A 301 12.68 -5.21 -2.55
N LEU A 302 11.89 -5.82 -1.68
CA LEU A 302 12.35 -6.67 -0.59
C LEU A 302 11.85 -8.11 -0.75
N PHE A 303 12.66 -9.09 -0.33
CA PHE A 303 12.39 -10.53 -0.45
C PHE A 303 12.65 -11.18 0.92
N TYR A 304 11.75 -11.01 1.88
CA TYR A 304 11.89 -11.55 3.23
C TYR A 304 11.03 -12.76 3.53
N GLY A 305 10.06 -13.10 2.67
CA GLY A 305 9.15 -14.22 2.90
C GLY A 305 8.27 -14.04 4.13
N PHE A 306 7.82 -12.81 4.42
CA PHE A 306 6.85 -12.58 5.48
C PHE A 306 5.51 -13.23 5.10
N GLU A 307 4.84 -13.78 6.09
CA GLU A 307 3.47 -14.30 6.00
C GLU A 307 2.54 -13.52 6.94
N MET A 308 2.84 -12.23 7.14
CA MET A 308 2.06 -11.32 7.98
C MET A 308 1.63 -10.10 7.17
N ASP A 309 0.37 -9.73 7.31
CA ASP A 309 -0.17 -8.48 6.82
C ASP A 309 0.16 -7.32 7.79
N GLU A 310 -0.72 -6.85 8.62
CA GLU A 310 -0.50 -5.86 9.71
C GLU A 310 0.57 -4.77 9.40
N ALA A 311 0.77 -4.40 8.14
CA ALA A 311 1.73 -3.39 7.66
C ALA A 311 3.22 -3.66 7.98
N LEU A 312 3.64 -4.88 8.31
CA LEU A 312 5.04 -5.15 8.60
C LEU A 312 5.93 -4.90 7.38
N GLY A 313 5.54 -5.44 6.22
CA GLY A 313 6.30 -5.28 4.97
C GLY A 313 6.32 -3.84 4.48
N SER A 314 5.22 -3.10 4.58
CA SER A 314 5.18 -1.68 4.20
C SER A 314 6.03 -0.83 5.14
N THR A 315 6.03 -1.12 6.45
CA THR A 315 6.92 -0.46 7.42
C THR A 315 8.40 -0.70 7.11
N MET A 316 8.76 -1.93 6.72
CA MET A 316 10.13 -2.22 6.24
C MET A 316 10.45 -1.48 4.95
N GLY A 317 9.48 -1.29 4.07
CA GLY A 317 9.62 -0.49 2.85
C GLY A 317 9.86 1.00 3.14
N LEU A 318 9.23 1.57 4.17
CA LEU A 318 9.52 2.92 4.63
C LEU A 318 11.00 3.07 5.03
N SER A 319 11.59 2.07 5.69
CA SER A 319 13.02 2.09 6.03
C SER A 319 13.94 2.12 4.82
N VAL A 320 13.51 1.59 3.68
CA VAL A 320 14.25 1.67 2.42
C VAL A 320 14.20 3.07 1.82
N LEU A 321 13.04 3.74 1.90
CA LEU A 321 12.93 5.16 1.50
C LEU A 321 13.85 6.03 2.36
N ASP A 322 13.87 5.78 3.66
CA ASP A 322 14.76 6.48 4.60
C ASP A 322 16.24 6.26 4.29
N ALA A 323 16.63 5.02 3.97
CA ALA A 323 17.98 4.70 3.51
C ALA A 323 18.35 5.47 2.23
N GLY A 324 17.38 5.69 1.33
CA GLY A 324 17.57 6.55 0.14
C GLY A 324 17.87 8.00 0.50
N MET A 325 17.16 8.54 1.51
CA MET A 325 17.42 9.90 2.01
C MET A 325 18.80 10.00 2.66
N HIS A 326 19.20 9.02 3.48
CA HIS A 326 20.53 8.96 4.06
C HIS A 326 21.63 8.84 2.99
N MET A 327 21.45 7.98 1.99
CA MET A 327 22.36 7.91 0.85
C MET A 327 22.56 9.30 0.20
N LEU A 328 21.47 10.01 -0.08
CA LEU A 328 21.51 11.30 -0.75
C LEU A 328 22.19 12.39 0.11
N ASN A 329 22.01 12.34 1.42
CA ASN A 329 22.46 13.38 2.35
C ASN A 329 23.82 13.13 2.97
N ASP A 330 24.16 11.89 3.32
CA ASP A 330 25.34 11.54 4.09
C ASP A 330 26.54 11.16 3.20
N MET A 331 26.27 10.64 1.99
CA MET A 331 27.34 10.40 1.03
C MET A 331 27.86 11.71 0.43
N LYS A 332 29.19 11.80 0.32
CA LYS A 332 29.85 12.92 -0.34
C LYS A 332 29.85 12.75 -1.86
N THR A 333 29.72 13.85 -2.57
CA THR A 333 30.02 13.91 -4.00
C THR A 333 31.53 13.79 -4.23
N PHE A 334 31.98 13.50 -5.46
CA PHE A 334 33.41 13.47 -5.82
C PHE A 334 34.09 14.81 -5.51
N GLY A 335 33.40 15.94 -5.76
CA GLY A 335 33.93 17.27 -5.44
C GLY A 335 34.04 17.49 -3.91
N GLU A 336 33.04 17.14 -3.13
CA GLU A 336 33.02 17.28 -1.67
C GLU A 336 34.09 16.36 -1.00
N ALA A 337 34.38 15.21 -1.60
CA ALA A 337 35.39 14.25 -1.11
C ALA A 337 36.77 14.55 -1.59
N SER A 338 36.95 15.50 -2.54
CA SER A 338 38.21 15.78 -3.22
C SER A 338 38.86 14.52 -3.87
N VAL A 339 38.01 13.65 -4.42
CA VAL A 339 38.39 12.40 -5.08
C VAL A 339 38.18 12.54 -6.59
N ASN A 340 39.15 12.14 -7.38
CA ASN A 340 39.00 12.12 -8.83
C ASN A 340 38.07 10.99 -9.27
N VAL A 341 37.25 11.27 -10.26
CA VAL A 341 36.48 10.23 -10.96
C VAL A 341 37.43 9.31 -11.71
N ALA A 342 37.19 8.01 -11.70
CA ALA A 342 38.02 7.05 -12.44
C ALA A 342 38.00 7.37 -13.94
N VAL A 343 39.17 7.36 -14.55
CA VAL A 343 39.33 7.62 -16.00
C VAL A 343 38.80 6.46 -16.84
N ASP A 344 38.89 5.24 -16.29
CA ASP A 344 38.39 4.01 -16.91
C ASP A 344 37.48 3.27 -15.94
N GLY A 345 36.34 2.81 -16.41
CA GLY A 345 35.41 2.01 -15.61
C GLY A 345 34.07 2.72 -15.29
N PRO A 346 33.23 2.11 -14.44
CA PRO A 346 31.96 2.67 -14.08
C PRO A 346 32.08 4.06 -13.45
N GLY A 347 31.63 5.09 -14.13
CA GLY A 347 31.71 6.47 -13.67
C GLY A 347 32.63 7.37 -14.50
N SER A 348 33.40 6.85 -15.46
CA SER A 348 34.19 7.64 -16.41
C SER A 348 33.31 8.59 -17.25
N GLU A 349 32.06 8.23 -17.52
CA GLU A 349 31.09 9.02 -18.26
C GLU A 349 30.71 10.34 -17.58
N ARG A 350 31.05 10.53 -16.30
CA ARG A 350 30.79 11.76 -15.52
C ARG A 350 31.80 12.87 -15.78
N GLN A 351 32.86 12.60 -16.53
CA GLN A 351 33.95 13.54 -16.69
C GLN A 351 33.66 14.68 -17.66
N ASP A 352 32.54 14.65 -18.38
CA ASP A 352 32.20 15.66 -19.38
C ASP A 352 31.53 16.91 -18.78
N GLY A 353 31.89 17.30 -17.57
CA GLY A 353 31.66 18.65 -17.06
C GLY A 353 30.19 18.97 -16.68
N ARG A 354 29.49 18.03 -16.06
CA ARG A 354 28.17 18.26 -15.49
C ARG A 354 28.17 18.21 -13.97
#